data_51eccc9b173ee30ec4c725f122732956
#
_entry.id   51eccc9b173ee30ec4c725f122732956
#
_cell.length_a   1.000
_cell.length_b   1.000
_cell.length_c   1.000
_cell.angle_alpha   90.00
_cell.angle_beta   90.00
_cell.angle_gamma   90.00
#
_symmetry.space_group_name_H-M   'P 1'
#
loop_
_entity.id
_entity.type
_entity.pdbx_description
1 polymer ?
#
loop_
_entity_poly.entity_id
_entity_poly.type
_entity_poly.pdbx_seq_one_letter_code
_entity_poly.pdbx_strand_id
1 'polypeptide(L)'
;MRILPVLLCVLAVPLTACGSSTDTATNMDTGATIMASGNNRLTLGVNSYLWHATLDTLAFMPLASADPFGGVVITDWYVAPNAPNERLKVTIYIMDRALRADGLKVVVFRQTNNAGAWSDAQPSPDTAHKLEDAILTRARELRLATLNQGT
;
A
#
# COMPACT_ATOMS: atom_id res chain seq x y z
N MET A 1 -41.69 -42.61 -62.15
CA MET A 1 -41.03 -42.69 -60.88
C MET A 1 -40.31 -41.40 -60.70
N ARG A 2 -40.76 -40.56 -59.75
CA ARG A 2 -40.37 -39.15 -59.63
C ARG A 2 -39.39 -39.03 -58.45
N ILE A 3 -38.17 -38.57 -58.73
CA ILE A 3 -37.14 -38.32 -57.74
C ILE A 3 -37.11 -36.81 -57.51
N LEU A 4 -37.48 -36.38 -56.31
CA LEU A 4 -37.40 -35.01 -55.82
C LEU A 4 -35.97 -34.73 -55.30
N PRO A 5 -35.28 -33.64 -55.69
CA PRO A 5 -34.07 -33.24 -55.02
C PRO A 5 -34.36 -32.42 -53.75
N VAL A 6 -33.81 -32.85 -52.62
CA VAL A 6 -33.83 -32.14 -51.37
C VAL A 6 -32.83 -30.98 -51.43
N LEU A 7 -33.36 -29.75 -51.32
CA LEU A 7 -32.58 -28.52 -51.27
C LEU A 7 -31.98 -28.34 -49.85
N LEU A 8 -30.69 -28.51 -49.71
CA LEU A 8 -29.93 -28.33 -48.47
C LEU A 8 -29.61 -26.85 -48.29
N CYS A 9 -30.36 -26.18 -47.40
CA CYS A 9 -30.16 -24.79 -47.05
C CYS A 9 -29.05 -24.69 -45.95
N VAL A 10 -27.83 -24.30 -46.36
CA VAL A 10 -26.71 -24.04 -45.44
C VAL A 10 -26.89 -22.65 -44.84
N LEU A 11 -27.29 -22.60 -43.55
CA LEU A 11 -27.36 -21.36 -42.78
C LEU A 11 -25.91 -20.99 -42.35
N ALA A 12 -25.36 -19.99 -42.97
CA ALA A 12 -24.11 -19.34 -42.53
C ALA A 12 -24.42 -18.41 -41.35
N VAL A 13 -23.95 -18.77 -40.14
CA VAL A 13 -24.03 -17.92 -38.98
C VAL A 13 -22.76 -17.04 -38.94
N PRO A 14 -22.86 -15.69 -38.97
CA PRO A 14 -21.70 -14.84 -38.76
C PRO A 14 -21.30 -14.85 -37.27
N LEU A 15 -20.11 -15.32 -36.94
CA LEU A 15 -19.47 -15.10 -35.64
C LEU A 15 -19.12 -13.61 -35.54
N THR A 16 -19.91 -12.86 -34.78
CA THR A 16 -19.52 -11.54 -34.30
C THR A 16 -18.46 -11.73 -33.19
N ALA A 17 -17.23 -11.50 -33.52
CA ALA A 17 -16.14 -11.39 -32.56
C ALA A 17 -16.36 -10.12 -31.73
N CYS A 18 -16.83 -10.26 -30.48
CA CYS A 18 -16.74 -9.20 -29.48
C CYS A 18 -15.27 -8.96 -29.15
N GLY A 19 -14.70 -7.91 -29.73
CA GLY A 19 -13.41 -7.38 -29.36
C GLY A 19 -13.49 -6.85 -27.91
N SER A 20 -12.87 -7.55 -26.98
CA SER A 20 -12.59 -7.02 -25.64
C SER A 20 -11.58 -5.90 -25.78
N SER A 21 -12.03 -4.66 -25.76
CA SER A 21 -11.19 -3.49 -25.56
C SER A 21 -10.60 -3.60 -24.15
N THR A 22 -9.38 -4.06 -24.05
CA THR A 22 -8.57 -3.87 -22.85
C THR A 22 -8.18 -2.40 -22.79
N ASP A 23 -9.05 -1.58 -22.20
CA ASP A 23 -8.67 -0.24 -21.78
C ASP A 23 -7.65 -0.37 -20.64
N THR A 24 -6.37 -0.48 -21.03
CA THR A 24 -5.26 -0.30 -20.12
C THR A 24 -5.13 1.18 -19.81
N ALA A 25 -6.05 1.71 -19.02
CA ALA A 25 -5.88 3.00 -18.39
C ALA A 25 -4.84 2.85 -17.28
N THR A 26 -3.57 2.96 -17.63
CA THR A 26 -2.48 3.13 -16.67
C THR A 26 -2.54 4.53 -16.07
N ASN A 27 -3.47 4.74 -15.14
CA ASN A 27 -3.40 5.86 -14.22
C ASN A 27 -2.33 5.54 -13.16
N MET A 28 -1.07 5.89 -13.44
CA MET A 28 0.09 5.68 -12.59
C MET A 28 0.08 6.51 -11.28
N ASP A 29 -0.96 7.28 -11.04
CA ASP A 29 -1.03 8.18 -9.88
C ASP A 29 -2.00 7.71 -8.78
N THR A 30 -2.68 6.59 -8.98
CA THR A 30 -3.71 6.12 -8.04
C THR A 30 -3.41 4.69 -7.61
N GLY A 31 -2.80 4.51 -6.46
CA GLY A 31 -2.67 3.27 -5.70
C GLY A 31 -2.26 2.01 -6.49
N ALA A 32 -1.24 1.29 -6.04
CA ALA A 32 -0.84 0.04 -6.67
C ALA A 32 -1.95 -1.01 -6.61
N THR A 33 -2.21 -1.63 -7.75
CA THR A 33 -3.08 -2.80 -7.84
C THR A 33 -2.27 -4.04 -7.50
N ILE A 34 -2.61 -4.74 -6.43
CA ILE A 34 -2.04 -6.05 -6.14
C ILE A 34 -2.75 -7.06 -7.05
N MET A 35 -2.01 -7.68 -7.97
CA MET A 35 -2.51 -8.77 -8.80
C MET A 35 -2.61 -10.02 -7.92
N ALA A 36 -3.78 -10.28 -7.34
CA ALA A 36 -4.12 -11.62 -6.86
C ALA A 36 -4.54 -12.46 -8.09
N SER A 37 -3.99 -13.66 -8.21
CA SER A 37 -4.32 -14.62 -9.27
C SER A 37 -5.82 -14.96 -9.21
N GLY A 38 -6.57 -14.49 -10.21
CA GLY A 38 -8.02 -14.56 -10.26
C GLY A 38 -8.63 -13.16 -10.30
N ASN A 39 -9.59 -12.90 -11.14
CA ASN A 39 -10.21 -11.62 -11.54
C ASN A 39 -10.58 -10.60 -10.41
N ASN A 40 -10.00 -10.71 -9.23
CA ASN A 40 -10.25 -9.83 -8.10
C ASN A 40 -9.03 -8.90 -7.92
N ARG A 41 -9.06 -7.75 -8.58
CA ARG A 41 -8.08 -6.67 -8.38
C ARG A 41 -8.36 -6.03 -7.02
N LEU A 42 -7.63 -6.45 -6.00
CA LEU A 42 -7.65 -5.76 -4.72
C LEU A 42 -6.87 -4.45 -4.87
N THR A 43 -7.59 -3.36 -4.97
CA THR A 43 -6.98 -2.02 -4.95
C THR A 43 -6.72 -1.65 -3.50
N LEU A 44 -5.49 -1.32 -3.14
CA LEU A 44 -5.17 -0.76 -1.83
C LEU A 44 -6.01 0.50 -1.59
N GLY A 45 -6.56 0.63 -0.39
CA GLY A 45 -7.31 1.81 0.03
C GLY A 45 -6.46 3.08 0.07
N VAL A 46 -5.13 2.93 0.04
CA VAL A 46 -4.12 3.96 0.28
C VAL A 46 -3.05 3.98 -0.80
N ASN A 47 -2.19 5.01 -0.79
CA ASN A 47 -1.04 5.10 -1.68
C ASN A 47 -0.04 3.97 -1.42
N SER A 48 0.28 3.18 -2.45
CA SER A 48 1.19 2.03 -2.33
C SER A 48 2.63 2.42 -2.01
N TYR A 49 3.11 3.54 -2.55
CA TYR A 49 4.48 4.00 -2.27
C TYR A 49 4.60 4.43 -0.81
N LEU A 50 3.59 5.12 -0.25
CA LEU A 50 3.53 5.44 1.18
C LEU A 50 3.46 4.17 2.03
N TRP A 51 2.66 3.19 1.61
CA TRP A 51 2.55 1.91 2.31
C TRP A 51 3.90 1.18 2.37
N HIS A 52 4.54 0.95 1.23
CA HIS A 52 5.85 0.28 1.19
C HIS A 52 6.92 1.07 1.93
N ALA A 53 6.97 2.40 1.74
CA ALA A 53 7.91 3.25 2.43
C ALA A 53 7.75 3.22 3.96
N THR A 54 6.49 3.12 4.44
CA THR A 54 6.19 2.98 5.87
C THR A 54 6.77 1.68 6.41
N LEU A 55 6.54 0.55 5.73
CA LEU A 55 7.08 -0.75 6.15
C LEU A 55 8.61 -0.77 6.10
N ASP A 56 9.22 -0.20 5.06
CA ASP A 56 10.67 -0.09 4.93
C ASP A 56 11.28 0.75 6.06
N THR A 57 10.67 1.91 6.36
CA THR A 57 11.16 2.82 7.39
C THR A 57 11.04 2.23 8.80
N LEU A 58 9.99 1.44 9.05
CA LEU A 58 9.73 0.80 10.34
C LEU A 58 10.30 -0.63 10.45
N ALA A 59 11.10 -1.09 9.48
CA ALA A 59 11.60 -2.47 9.45
C ALA A 59 12.41 -2.88 10.70
N PHE A 60 12.95 -1.91 11.45
CA PHE A 60 13.68 -2.15 12.70
C PHE A 60 12.77 -2.33 13.92
N MET A 61 11.48 -2.03 13.81
CA MET A 61 10.49 -2.15 14.89
C MET A 61 9.57 -3.36 14.65
N PRO A 62 9.23 -4.14 15.68
CA PRO A 62 8.21 -5.17 15.54
C PRO A 62 6.84 -4.55 15.27
N LEU A 63 6.11 -5.13 14.31
CA LEU A 63 4.75 -4.68 13.98
C LEU A 63 3.73 -5.43 14.83
N ALA A 64 2.82 -4.69 15.46
CA ALA A 64 1.67 -5.25 16.17
C ALA A 64 0.48 -5.46 15.21
N SER A 65 0.28 -4.55 14.25
CA SER A 65 -0.79 -4.63 13.24
C SER A 65 -0.44 -3.81 12.02
N ALA A 66 -0.88 -4.28 10.85
CA ALA A 66 -0.76 -3.55 9.59
C ALA A 66 -1.99 -3.85 8.72
N ASP A 67 -2.79 -2.82 8.45
CA ASP A 67 -3.99 -2.90 7.60
C ASP A 67 -3.80 -2.02 6.34
N PRO A 68 -3.52 -2.62 5.19
CA PRO A 68 -3.32 -1.88 3.95
C PRO A 68 -4.61 -1.28 3.37
N PHE A 69 -5.78 -1.77 3.77
CA PHE A 69 -7.05 -1.26 3.28
C PHE A 69 -7.51 -0.05 4.08
N GLY A 70 -7.36 -0.10 5.41
CA GLY A 70 -7.61 1.03 6.30
C GLY A 70 -6.46 2.03 6.37
N GLY A 71 -5.28 1.69 5.84
CA GLY A 71 -4.11 2.56 5.84
C GLY A 71 -3.49 2.77 7.21
N VAL A 72 -3.55 1.77 8.08
CA VAL A 72 -3.05 1.89 9.45
C VAL A 72 -1.93 0.89 9.70
N VAL A 73 -0.80 1.38 10.21
CA VAL A 73 0.31 0.57 10.70
C VAL A 73 0.58 0.89 12.16
N ILE A 74 0.60 -0.14 13.00
CA ILE A 74 0.85 -0.03 14.44
C ILE A 74 2.04 -0.91 14.78
N THR A 75 3.08 -0.32 15.39
CA THR A 75 4.21 -1.08 15.92
C THR A 75 3.90 -1.61 17.31
N ASP A 76 4.68 -2.57 17.77
CA ASP A 76 4.78 -2.85 19.19
C ASP A 76 5.80 -1.92 19.87
N TRP A 77 5.95 -2.05 21.19
CA TRP A 77 6.95 -1.29 21.94
C TRP A 77 8.35 -1.70 21.52
N TYR A 78 9.15 -0.71 21.15
CA TYR A 78 10.54 -0.89 20.77
C TYR A 78 11.46 -0.18 21.75
N VAL A 79 12.46 -0.91 22.27
CA VAL A 79 13.52 -0.40 23.11
C VAL A 79 14.78 -0.28 22.26
N ALA A 80 15.27 0.93 22.07
CA ALA A 80 16.50 1.14 21.32
C ALA A 80 17.73 0.69 22.14
N PRO A 81 18.73 0.03 21.51
CA PRO A 81 19.91 -0.46 22.22
C PRO A 81 20.70 0.63 22.97
N ASN A 82 20.67 1.85 22.45
CA ASN A 82 21.33 3.03 23.06
C ASN A 82 20.50 3.75 24.12
N ALA A 83 19.23 3.32 24.33
CA ALA A 83 18.30 3.93 25.29
C ALA A 83 17.47 2.85 26.01
N PRO A 84 18.09 1.98 26.85
CA PRO A 84 17.42 0.81 27.43
C PRO A 84 16.30 1.19 28.42
N ASN A 85 16.30 2.40 28.93
CA ASN A 85 15.27 2.92 29.85
C ASN A 85 14.15 3.66 29.13
N GLU A 86 14.10 3.60 27.81
CA GLU A 86 13.06 4.23 27.02
C GLU A 86 12.49 3.23 26.01
N ARG A 87 11.18 3.33 25.75
CA ARG A 87 10.56 2.59 24.68
C ARG A 87 9.60 3.47 23.89
N LEU A 88 9.55 3.20 22.60
CA LEU A 88 8.70 3.92 21.65
C LEU A 88 7.71 2.96 21.02
N LYS A 89 6.52 3.45 20.73
CA LYS A 89 5.49 2.81 19.93
C LYS A 89 5.01 3.83 18.91
N VAL A 90 4.84 3.41 17.68
CA VAL A 90 4.44 4.28 16.57
C VAL A 90 3.15 3.79 15.97
N THR A 91 2.24 4.72 15.68
CA THR A 91 1.05 4.48 14.86
C THR A 91 1.10 5.40 13.66
N ILE A 92 0.95 4.84 12.47
CA ILE A 92 0.97 5.58 11.21
C ILE A 92 -0.39 5.45 10.54
N TYR A 93 -0.91 6.58 10.06
CA TYR A 93 -2.13 6.67 9.29
C TYR A 93 -1.79 7.19 7.89
N ILE A 94 -2.15 6.40 6.87
CA ILE A 94 -2.07 6.78 5.47
C ILE A 94 -3.50 7.06 5.02
N MET A 95 -3.81 8.34 4.79
CA MET A 95 -5.19 8.83 4.62
C MET A 95 -5.55 9.12 3.17
N ASP A 96 -4.58 9.11 2.25
CA ASP A 96 -4.80 9.46 0.85
C ASP A 96 -4.19 8.41 -0.10
N ARG A 97 -4.77 8.32 -1.30
CA ARG A 97 -4.23 7.54 -2.42
C ARG A 97 -3.15 8.29 -3.18
N ALA A 98 -3.14 9.61 -3.11
CA ALA A 98 -2.10 10.44 -3.71
C ALA A 98 -0.86 10.51 -2.81
N LEU A 99 0.33 10.58 -3.42
CA LEU A 99 1.59 10.79 -2.70
C LEU A 99 1.70 12.25 -2.28
N ARG A 100 1.15 12.58 -1.11
CA ARG A 100 1.10 13.93 -0.54
C ARG A 100 1.56 13.92 0.91
N ALA A 101 2.12 15.02 1.38
CA ALA A 101 2.60 15.14 2.75
C ALA A 101 1.45 15.09 3.78
N ASP A 102 0.31 15.71 3.46
CA ASP A 102 -0.90 15.73 4.28
C ASP A 102 -1.69 14.41 4.25
N GLY A 103 -1.33 13.48 3.35
CA GLY A 103 -1.87 12.11 3.30
C GLY A 103 -1.22 11.14 4.29
N LEU A 104 -0.25 11.59 5.09
CA LEU A 104 0.46 10.78 6.07
C LEU A 104 0.42 11.45 7.44
N LYS A 105 0.13 10.69 8.49
CA LYS A 105 0.19 11.15 9.88
C LYS A 105 0.88 10.12 10.76
N VAL A 106 1.87 10.57 11.53
CA VAL A 106 2.60 9.73 12.48
C VAL A 106 2.27 10.15 13.91
N VAL A 107 1.94 9.17 14.74
CA VAL A 107 1.72 9.36 16.18
C VAL A 107 2.75 8.52 16.93
N VAL A 108 3.51 9.14 17.80
CA VAL A 108 4.56 8.50 18.61
C VAL A 108 4.14 8.47 20.07
N PHE A 109 4.24 7.31 20.68
CA PHE A 109 4.09 7.12 22.11
C PHE A 109 5.46 6.79 22.70
N ARG A 110 5.79 7.38 23.83
CA ARG A 110 7.04 7.16 24.55
C ARG A 110 6.75 6.76 25.98
N GLN A 111 7.49 5.81 26.48
CA GLN A 111 7.52 5.46 27.90
C GLN A 111 8.95 5.42 28.40
N THR A 112 9.12 5.76 29.68
CA THR A 112 10.40 5.66 30.41
C THR A 112 10.29 4.65 31.53
N ASN A 113 11.37 3.92 31.78
CA ASN A 113 11.48 2.97 32.87
C ASN A 113 12.11 3.65 34.09
N ASN A 114 11.38 3.70 35.18
CA ASN A 114 11.84 4.19 36.47
C ASN A 114 11.78 3.03 37.48
N ALA A 115 12.93 2.53 37.90
CA ALA A 115 13.05 1.45 38.88
C ALA A 115 12.21 0.19 38.54
N GLY A 116 12.13 -0.19 37.28
CA GLY A 116 11.39 -1.38 36.80
C GLY A 116 9.94 -1.12 36.40
N ALA A 117 9.40 0.08 36.60
CA ALA A 117 8.05 0.46 36.18
C ALA A 117 8.09 1.37 34.95
N TRP A 118 7.32 1.01 33.92
CA TRP A 118 7.13 1.83 32.73
C TRP A 118 6.05 2.89 32.98
N SER A 119 6.36 4.14 32.68
CA SER A 119 5.44 5.27 32.78
C SER A 119 5.44 6.07 31.49
N ASP A 120 4.27 6.62 31.13
CA ASP A 120 4.13 7.47 29.95
C ASP A 120 4.98 8.73 30.07
N ALA A 121 5.62 9.08 28.98
CA ALA A 121 6.47 10.25 28.88
C ALA A 121 6.17 10.99 27.55
N GLN A 122 6.35 12.31 27.57
CA GLN A 122 6.15 13.13 26.39
C GLN A 122 7.19 12.74 25.31
N PRO A 123 6.76 12.34 24.09
CA PRO A 123 7.69 12.16 22.99
C PRO A 123 8.25 13.51 22.54
N SER A 124 9.46 13.52 21.96
CA SER A 124 9.94 14.74 21.29
C SER A 124 9.03 15.06 20.10
N PRO A 125 8.58 16.32 19.95
CA PRO A 125 7.72 16.72 18.82
C PRO A 125 8.41 16.46 17.47
N ASP A 126 9.74 16.57 17.41
CA ASP A 126 10.51 16.32 16.20
C ASP A 126 10.52 14.85 15.76
N THR A 127 10.24 13.91 16.66
CA THR A 127 10.31 12.47 16.33
C THR A 127 9.26 12.09 15.30
N ALA A 128 8.03 12.56 15.47
CA ALA A 128 6.94 12.31 14.52
C ALA A 128 7.27 12.90 13.14
N HIS A 129 7.69 14.17 13.10
CA HIS A 129 8.05 14.85 11.85
C HIS A 129 9.22 14.21 11.12
N LYS A 130 10.26 13.77 11.85
CA LYS A 130 11.40 13.04 11.24
C LYS A 130 10.97 11.72 10.61
N LEU A 131 10.03 11.01 11.23
CA LEU A 131 9.47 9.78 10.65
C LEU A 131 8.61 10.09 9.43
N GLU A 132 7.76 11.12 9.48
CA GLU A 132 6.97 11.58 8.33
C GLU A 132 7.88 11.93 7.14
N ASP A 133 8.91 12.72 7.36
CA ASP A 133 9.88 13.12 6.33
C ASP A 133 10.65 11.94 5.76
N ALA A 134 11.06 10.99 6.60
CA ALA A 134 11.76 9.78 6.17
C ALA A 134 10.86 8.91 5.28
N ILE A 135 9.61 8.70 5.68
CA ILE A 135 8.64 7.92 4.92
C ILE A 135 8.33 8.61 3.58
N LEU A 136 8.09 9.91 3.58
CA LEU A 136 7.81 10.67 2.35
C LEU A 136 8.99 10.65 1.39
N THR A 137 10.22 10.75 1.90
CA THR A 137 11.44 10.68 1.09
C THR A 137 11.56 9.30 0.47
N ARG A 138 11.40 8.23 1.26
CA ARG A 138 11.43 6.86 0.78
C ARG A 138 10.35 6.56 -0.26
N ALA A 139 9.15 7.07 -0.05
CA ALA A 139 8.04 6.92 -1.01
C ALA A 139 8.32 7.58 -2.36
N ARG A 140 8.96 8.76 -2.36
CA ARG A 140 9.40 9.43 -3.59
C ARG A 140 10.48 8.63 -4.32
N GLU A 141 11.45 8.07 -3.59
CA GLU A 141 12.49 7.20 -4.15
C GLU A 141 11.88 5.97 -4.84
N LEU A 142 10.96 5.28 -4.17
CA LEU A 142 10.26 4.13 -4.73
C LEU A 142 9.49 4.48 -6.01
N ARG A 143 8.81 5.63 -6.02
CA ARG A 143 8.11 6.11 -7.21
C ARG A 143 9.07 6.37 -8.37
N LEU A 144 10.19 7.05 -8.13
CA LEU A 144 11.21 7.33 -9.15
C LEU A 144 11.84 6.04 -9.69
N ALA A 145 12.13 5.06 -8.82
CA ALA A 145 12.66 3.76 -9.23
C ALA A 145 11.70 3.03 -10.18
N THR A 146 10.39 3.09 -9.90
CA THR A 146 9.38 2.47 -10.77
C THR A 146 9.29 3.14 -12.14
N LEU A 147 9.38 4.47 -12.21
CA LEU A 147 9.38 5.21 -13.48
C LEU A 147 10.58 4.87 -14.36
N ASN A 148 11.75 4.67 -13.75
CA ASN A 148 12.99 4.33 -14.48
C ASN A 148 13.02 2.87 -14.98
N GLN A 149 12.20 1.97 -14.47
CA GLN A 149 12.10 0.59 -14.92
C GLN A 149 11.09 0.40 -16.07
N GLY A 150 10.28 1.41 -16.36
CA GLY A 150 9.26 1.40 -17.41
C GLY A 150 9.72 2.00 -18.75
N THR A 151 10.97 2.43 -18.85
CA THR A 151 11.61 2.91 -20.09
C THR A 151 12.59 1.89 -20.64
#